data_aca0207f56904e99bd5f42b00366c98e
#
_entry.id   aca0207f56904e99bd5f42b00366c98e
#
_cell.length_a   1.000
_cell.length_b   1.000
_cell.length_c   1.000
_cell.angle_alpha   90.00
_cell.angle_beta   90.00
_cell.angle_gamma   90.00
#
_symmetry.space_group_name_H-M   'P 1'
#
loop_
_entity.id
_entity.type
_entity.pdbx_description
1 polymer ?
#
loop_
_entity_poly.entity_id
_entity_poly.type
_entity_poly.pdbx_seq_one_letter_code
_entity_poly.pdbx_strand_id
1 'polypeptide(L)'
;MADKKVTKKLSAESDKSGPHYIPNLRKIYHDEIIQGLKKAFNYSNVMEVPKINCISLNMGLGDAKNNSKALESTVEELALISGQKPITTLAKKDISNFKIRKGWPVGCKVTLRSNRMYEFLERLIAIALPRTRDFRGLSFKSFDGRGNYNFGIKEQIIFTEIDY
;
A
#
# COMPACT_ATOMS: atom_id res chain seq x y z
N MET A 1 18.92 37.54 -1.89
CA MET A 1 18.94 36.81 -3.16
C MET A 1 19.74 35.48 -3.15
N ALA A 2 20.28 35.06 -2.00
CA ALA A 2 21.07 33.85 -1.84
C ALA A 2 20.23 32.58 -1.55
N ASP A 3 19.06 32.74 -0.89
CA ASP A 3 18.28 31.59 -0.42
C ASP A 3 17.52 30.80 -1.51
N LYS A 4 17.25 31.45 -2.65
CA LYS A 4 16.58 30.76 -3.77
C LYS A 4 17.47 29.82 -4.59
N LYS A 5 18.81 29.92 -4.45
CA LYS A 5 19.76 29.01 -5.14
C LYS A 5 20.02 27.72 -4.35
N VAL A 6 19.88 27.76 -3.03
CA VAL A 6 20.12 26.59 -2.17
C VAL A 6 18.96 25.61 -2.25
N THR A 7 17.72 26.10 -2.26
CA THR A 7 16.52 25.26 -2.39
C THR A 7 16.43 24.55 -3.74
N LYS A 8 16.96 25.15 -4.81
CA LYS A 8 16.95 24.52 -6.14
C LYS A 8 18.03 23.46 -6.33
N LYS A 9 19.09 23.45 -5.49
CA LYS A 9 20.11 22.38 -5.49
C LYS A 9 19.67 21.15 -4.70
N LEU A 10 18.90 21.31 -3.64
CA LEU A 10 18.40 20.21 -2.82
C LEU A 10 17.29 19.38 -3.51
N SER A 11 16.57 19.97 -4.47
CA SER A 11 15.56 19.26 -5.26
C SER A 11 16.12 18.50 -6.48
N ALA A 12 17.39 18.71 -6.85
CA ALA A 12 18.04 18.09 -8.01
C ALA A 12 18.93 16.89 -7.67
N GLU A 13 19.16 16.59 -6.37
CA GLU A 13 20.01 15.47 -5.94
C GLU A 13 19.26 14.21 -5.52
N SER A 14 17.92 14.19 -5.63
CA SER A 14 17.10 13.01 -5.28
C SER A 14 16.93 11.98 -6.40
N ASP A 15 17.46 12.20 -7.59
CA ASP A 15 17.30 11.31 -8.76
C ASP A 15 18.56 10.53 -9.15
N LYS A 16 19.45 10.24 -8.21
CA LYS A 16 20.45 9.17 -8.41
C LYS A 16 19.85 7.81 -8.01
N SER A 17 18.76 7.44 -8.65
CA SER A 17 18.27 6.05 -8.61
C SER A 17 19.27 5.20 -9.39
N GLY A 18 19.89 4.23 -8.72
CA GLY A 18 20.62 3.11 -9.33
C GLY A 18 19.73 2.39 -10.36
N PRO A 19 20.23 1.31 -10.98
CA PRO A 19 19.52 0.65 -12.09
C PRO A 19 18.06 0.46 -11.70
N HIS A 20 17.15 1.01 -12.52
CA HIS A 20 15.71 1.06 -12.24
C HIS A 20 15.18 -0.37 -12.07
N TYR A 21 15.08 -0.83 -10.81
CA TYR A 21 14.51 -2.14 -10.52
C TYR A 21 13.05 -2.16 -11.02
N ILE A 22 12.77 -3.07 -11.94
CA ILE A 22 11.42 -3.32 -12.44
C ILE A 22 10.93 -4.63 -11.81
N PRO A 23 9.89 -4.60 -10.97
CA PRO A 23 9.31 -5.80 -10.38
C PRO A 23 8.89 -6.82 -11.44
N ASN A 24 9.07 -8.09 -11.14
CA ASN A 24 8.78 -9.16 -12.07
C ASN A 24 7.30 -9.19 -12.47
N LEU A 25 6.40 -9.00 -11.51
CA LEU A 25 4.96 -8.93 -11.77
C LEU A 25 4.59 -7.80 -12.74
N ARG A 26 5.33 -6.69 -12.73
CA ARG A 26 5.12 -5.60 -13.70
C ARG A 26 5.52 -6.02 -15.10
N LYS A 27 6.60 -6.78 -15.25
CA LYS A 27 7.03 -7.32 -16.56
C LYS A 27 5.98 -8.28 -17.09
N ILE A 28 5.57 -9.26 -16.28
CA ILE A 28 4.53 -10.24 -16.63
C ILE A 28 3.24 -9.55 -17.05
N TYR A 29 2.85 -8.48 -16.35
CA TYR A 29 1.66 -7.70 -16.71
C TYR A 29 1.77 -7.12 -18.12
N HIS A 30 2.91 -6.51 -18.48
CA HIS A 30 3.11 -5.91 -19.79
C HIS A 30 3.26 -6.92 -20.91
N ASP A 31 3.98 -8.03 -20.67
CA ASP A 31 4.36 -8.97 -21.70
C ASP A 31 3.23 -9.99 -21.97
N GLU A 32 2.56 -10.47 -20.93
CA GLU A 32 1.62 -11.59 -21.02
C GLU A 32 0.18 -11.18 -20.72
N ILE A 33 -0.07 -10.49 -19.58
CA ILE A 33 -1.41 -10.27 -19.05
C ILE A 33 -2.22 -9.35 -19.96
N ILE A 34 -1.62 -8.27 -20.46
CA ILE A 34 -2.30 -7.33 -21.35
C ILE A 34 -2.79 -8.04 -22.62
N GLN A 35 -1.95 -8.89 -23.21
CA GLN A 35 -2.30 -9.62 -24.42
C GLN A 35 -3.37 -10.69 -24.15
N GLY A 36 -3.27 -11.39 -23.01
CA GLY A 36 -4.25 -12.35 -22.56
C GLY A 36 -5.63 -11.73 -22.34
N LEU A 37 -5.69 -10.62 -21.60
CA LEU A 37 -6.94 -9.90 -21.35
C LEU A 37 -7.55 -9.32 -22.64
N LYS A 38 -6.73 -8.80 -23.54
CA LYS A 38 -7.19 -8.29 -24.84
C LYS A 38 -7.86 -9.39 -25.67
N LYS A 39 -7.30 -10.59 -25.68
CA LYS A 39 -7.90 -11.75 -26.38
C LYS A 39 -9.16 -12.28 -25.67
N ALA A 40 -9.14 -12.38 -24.34
CA ALA A 40 -10.25 -12.93 -23.57
C ALA A 40 -11.52 -12.06 -23.62
N PHE A 41 -11.35 -10.75 -23.60
CA PHE A 41 -12.46 -9.78 -23.56
C PHE A 41 -12.68 -9.03 -24.89
N ASN A 42 -11.92 -9.35 -25.96
CA ASN A 42 -12.00 -8.72 -27.26
C ASN A 42 -11.88 -7.18 -27.23
N TYR A 43 -10.99 -6.65 -26.40
CA TYR A 43 -10.77 -5.22 -26.35
C TYR A 43 -10.14 -4.69 -27.65
N SER A 44 -10.70 -3.62 -28.19
CA SER A 44 -10.18 -2.99 -29.41
C SER A 44 -8.90 -2.20 -29.15
N ASN A 45 -8.82 -1.52 -28.00
CA ASN A 45 -7.71 -0.68 -27.61
C ASN A 45 -6.96 -1.23 -26.38
N VAL A 46 -5.64 -1.08 -26.34
CA VAL A 46 -4.81 -1.44 -25.18
C VAL A 46 -5.18 -0.60 -23.94
N MET A 47 -5.69 0.61 -24.13
CA MET A 47 -6.09 1.49 -23.02
C MET A 47 -7.37 1.05 -22.32
N GLU A 48 -8.17 0.14 -22.90
CA GLU A 48 -9.36 -0.47 -22.30
C GLU A 48 -9.01 -1.56 -21.31
N VAL A 49 -7.78 -2.11 -21.38
CA VAL A 49 -7.34 -3.20 -20.51
C VAL A 49 -7.26 -2.71 -19.05
N PRO A 50 -7.93 -3.40 -18.11
CA PRO A 50 -7.90 -3.02 -16.71
C PRO A 50 -6.48 -3.09 -16.14
N LYS A 51 -6.12 -2.07 -15.36
CA LYS A 51 -4.82 -1.99 -14.66
C LYS A 51 -5.01 -1.63 -13.20
N ILE A 52 -4.12 -2.11 -12.34
CA ILE A 52 -4.09 -1.70 -10.95
C ILE A 52 -3.56 -0.26 -10.89
N ASN A 53 -4.32 0.61 -10.24
CA ASN A 53 -4.01 2.03 -10.15
C ASN A 53 -3.17 2.37 -8.91
N CYS A 54 -3.58 1.84 -7.77
CA CYS A 54 -2.86 1.98 -6.51
C CYS A 54 -3.27 0.88 -5.52
N ILE A 55 -2.41 0.63 -4.54
CA ILE A 55 -2.70 -0.19 -3.36
C ILE A 55 -2.63 0.71 -2.14
N SER A 56 -3.70 0.74 -1.36
CA SER A 56 -3.77 1.48 -0.11
C SER A 56 -3.71 0.52 1.06
N LEU A 57 -2.68 0.65 1.89
CA LEU A 57 -2.53 -0.08 3.15
C LEU A 57 -3.00 0.82 4.28
N ASN A 58 -3.74 0.23 5.21
CA ASN A 58 -4.24 0.94 6.38
C ASN A 58 -4.16 0.06 7.62
N MET A 59 -3.64 0.61 8.71
CA MET A 59 -3.63 -0.02 10.02
C MET A 59 -4.38 0.88 11.00
N GLY A 60 -5.48 0.36 11.54
CA GLY A 60 -6.29 1.06 12.54
C GLY A 60 -5.87 0.67 13.94
N LEU A 61 -5.75 1.66 14.83
CA LEU A 61 -5.37 1.48 16.22
C LEU A 61 -6.46 2.08 17.12
N GLY A 62 -7.21 1.22 17.80
CA GLY A 62 -8.26 1.65 18.72
C GLY A 62 -7.74 2.47 19.89
N ASP A 63 -6.57 2.13 20.43
CA ASP A 63 -5.95 2.76 21.60
C ASP A 63 -4.83 3.75 21.27
N ALA A 64 -4.71 4.18 20.03
CA ALA A 64 -3.66 5.11 19.58
C ALA A 64 -3.61 6.42 20.40
N LYS A 65 -4.75 6.83 20.95
CA LYS A 65 -4.85 8.04 21.79
C LYS A 65 -4.14 7.91 23.14
N ASN A 66 -4.10 6.70 23.72
CA ASN A 66 -3.56 6.44 25.04
C ASN A 66 -2.11 5.97 24.97
N ASN A 67 -1.71 5.42 23.83
CA ASN A 67 -0.40 4.82 23.63
C ASN A 67 0.26 5.35 22.34
N SER A 68 0.97 6.48 22.47
CA SER A 68 1.72 7.06 21.36
C SER A 68 2.84 6.15 20.86
N LYS A 69 3.46 5.36 21.76
CA LYS A 69 4.51 4.40 21.41
C LYS A 69 3.99 3.30 20.47
N ALA A 70 2.78 2.79 20.74
CA ALA A 70 2.16 1.80 19.86
C ALA A 70 1.89 2.38 18.46
N LEU A 71 1.51 3.66 18.38
CA LEU A 71 1.34 4.34 17.09
C LEU A 71 2.66 4.48 16.35
N GLU A 72 3.73 4.89 17.03
CA GLU A 72 5.07 5.02 16.45
C GLU A 72 5.57 3.66 15.94
N SER A 73 5.49 2.60 16.75
CA SER A 73 5.84 1.23 16.34
C SER A 73 5.05 0.79 15.11
N THR A 74 3.73 1.02 15.07
CA THR A 74 2.91 0.68 13.91
C THR A 74 3.28 1.46 12.66
N VAL A 75 3.67 2.72 12.80
CA VAL A 75 4.16 3.53 11.67
C VAL A 75 5.48 2.98 11.15
N GLU A 76 6.40 2.56 12.03
CA GLU A 76 7.67 1.94 11.66
C GLU A 76 7.45 0.60 10.95
N GLU A 77 6.62 -0.28 11.51
CA GLU A 77 6.26 -1.57 10.90
C GLU A 77 5.67 -1.37 9.49
N LEU A 78 4.70 -0.46 9.35
CA LEU A 78 4.11 -0.18 8.04
C LEU A 78 5.11 0.45 7.07
N ALA A 79 6.09 1.20 7.56
CA ALA A 79 7.18 1.74 6.75
C ALA A 79 8.10 0.62 6.23
N LEU A 80 8.43 -0.37 7.06
CA LEU A 80 9.20 -1.55 6.67
C LEU A 80 8.47 -2.36 5.59
N ILE A 81 7.20 -2.67 5.80
CA ILE A 81 6.38 -3.43 4.85
C ILE A 81 6.26 -2.72 3.50
N SER A 82 6.00 -1.40 3.52
CA SER A 82 5.67 -0.64 2.32
C SER A 82 6.87 -0.03 1.60
N GLY A 83 8.03 0.06 2.28
CA GLY A 83 9.20 0.79 1.79
C GLY A 83 8.95 2.29 1.60
N GLN A 84 7.90 2.84 2.23
CA GLN A 84 7.49 4.23 2.11
C GLN A 84 6.97 4.74 3.46
N LYS A 85 7.31 5.99 3.82
CA LYS A 85 6.86 6.59 5.08
C LYS A 85 5.33 6.71 5.13
N PRO A 86 4.66 6.08 6.12
CA PRO A 86 3.22 6.18 6.30
C PRO A 86 2.79 7.55 6.80
N ILE A 87 1.52 7.84 6.61
CA ILE A 87 0.86 9.04 7.13
C ILE A 87 -0.05 8.62 8.26
N THR A 88 0.08 9.28 9.42
CA THR A 88 -0.85 9.10 10.54
C THR A 88 -2.22 9.63 10.16
N THR A 89 -3.24 8.84 10.37
CA THR A 89 -4.64 9.21 10.10
C THR A 89 -5.28 9.78 11.35
N LEU A 90 -5.93 10.95 11.20
CA LEU A 90 -6.60 11.63 12.30
C LEU A 90 -8.12 11.48 12.18
N ALA A 91 -8.80 11.43 13.32
CA ALA A 91 -10.25 11.39 13.39
C ALA A 91 -10.87 12.65 12.79
N LYS A 92 -11.86 12.49 11.92
CA LYS A 92 -12.56 13.60 11.25
C LYS A 92 -13.70 14.18 12.07
N LYS A 93 -14.33 13.35 12.94
CA LYS A 93 -15.50 13.68 13.75
C LYS A 93 -15.32 13.20 15.19
N ASP A 94 -16.05 13.82 16.10
CA ASP A 94 -16.17 13.35 17.47
C ASP A 94 -17.14 12.17 17.52
N ILE A 95 -16.75 11.08 18.16
CA ILE A 95 -17.61 9.89 18.33
C ILE A 95 -17.54 9.47 19.81
N SER A 96 -18.60 9.75 20.57
CA SER A 96 -18.66 9.48 22.02
C SER A 96 -18.58 8.00 22.36
N ASN A 97 -19.22 7.13 21.59
CA ASN A 97 -19.22 5.67 21.79
C ASN A 97 -17.79 5.08 21.76
N PHE A 98 -16.93 5.59 20.91
CA PHE A 98 -15.53 5.18 20.82
C PHE A 98 -14.58 6.08 21.64
N LYS A 99 -15.11 7.06 22.35
CA LYS A 99 -14.33 8.04 23.12
C LYS A 99 -13.24 8.72 22.28
N ILE A 100 -13.54 9.03 21.02
CA ILE A 100 -12.63 9.66 20.04
C ILE A 100 -13.07 11.10 19.83
N ARG A 101 -12.10 12.02 19.81
CA ARG A 101 -12.30 13.43 19.44
C ARG A 101 -11.67 13.75 18.10
N LYS A 102 -12.19 14.73 17.41
CA LYS A 102 -11.63 15.27 16.16
C LYS A 102 -10.16 15.64 16.36
N GLY A 103 -9.32 15.24 15.39
CA GLY A 103 -7.89 15.52 15.41
C GLY A 103 -7.06 14.46 16.19
N TRP A 104 -7.67 13.49 16.84
CA TRP A 104 -6.92 12.44 17.52
C TRP A 104 -6.41 11.39 16.52
N PRO A 105 -5.20 10.84 16.73
CA PRO A 105 -4.67 9.78 15.90
C PRO A 105 -5.49 8.50 16.07
N VAL A 106 -5.82 7.85 14.96
CA VAL A 106 -6.63 6.62 14.93
C VAL A 106 -5.95 5.48 14.17
N GLY A 107 -4.82 5.76 13.55
CA GLY A 107 -4.06 4.76 12.81
C GLY A 107 -3.09 5.38 11.83
N CYS A 108 -2.60 4.57 10.91
CA CYS A 108 -1.71 5.00 9.84
C CYS A 108 -2.12 4.41 8.50
N LYS A 109 -1.74 5.08 7.42
CA LYS A 109 -1.99 4.58 6.06
C LYS A 109 -0.86 4.94 5.12
N VAL A 110 -0.72 4.13 4.06
CA VAL A 110 0.20 4.36 2.96
C VAL A 110 -0.50 4.06 1.64
N THR A 111 -0.16 4.78 0.59
CA THR A 111 -0.66 4.51 -0.76
C THR A 111 0.51 4.23 -1.69
N LEU A 112 0.56 3.03 -2.23
CA LEU A 112 1.59 2.55 -3.13
C LEU A 112 1.14 2.70 -4.59
N ARG A 113 2.08 3.09 -5.45
CA ARG A 113 1.86 3.26 -6.89
C ARG A 113 3.08 2.77 -7.68
N SER A 114 2.90 2.54 -8.98
CA SER A 114 3.97 2.18 -9.91
C SER A 114 4.79 0.96 -9.44
N ASN A 115 6.11 0.99 -9.48
CA ASN A 115 6.98 -0.14 -9.15
C ASN A 115 6.77 -0.67 -7.74
N ARG A 116 6.68 0.22 -6.72
CA ARG A 116 6.45 -0.19 -5.32
C ARG A 116 5.14 -0.93 -5.13
N MET A 117 4.11 -0.59 -5.89
CA MET A 117 2.82 -1.25 -5.87
C MET A 117 2.92 -2.70 -6.38
N TYR A 118 3.59 -2.91 -7.52
CA TYR A 118 3.76 -4.25 -8.08
C TYR A 118 4.68 -5.11 -7.22
N GLU A 119 5.74 -4.53 -6.68
CA GLU A 119 6.66 -5.21 -5.78
C GLU A 119 5.96 -5.67 -4.49
N PHE A 120 5.18 -4.79 -3.86
CA PHE A 120 4.37 -5.15 -2.70
C PHE A 120 3.35 -6.24 -3.03
N LEU A 121 2.68 -6.14 -4.18
CA LEU A 121 1.70 -7.14 -4.62
C LEU A 121 2.34 -8.51 -4.85
N GLU A 122 3.52 -8.55 -5.44
CA GLU A 122 4.29 -9.77 -5.64
C GLU A 122 4.65 -10.44 -4.32
N ARG A 123 5.18 -9.70 -3.34
CA ARG A 123 5.47 -10.21 -1.99
C ARG A 123 4.21 -10.67 -1.26
N LEU A 124 3.13 -9.93 -1.38
CA LEU A 124 1.85 -10.29 -0.78
C LEU A 124 1.36 -11.66 -1.29
N ILE A 125 1.38 -11.87 -2.61
CA ILE A 125 0.88 -13.11 -3.23
C ILE A 125 1.84 -14.29 -2.99
N ALA A 126 3.15 -14.07 -3.19
CA ALA A 126 4.13 -15.14 -3.17
C ALA A 126 4.57 -15.54 -1.75
N ILE A 127 4.60 -14.59 -0.81
CA ILE A 127 5.17 -14.82 0.53
C ILE A 127 4.11 -14.68 1.62
N ALA A 128 3.40 -13.55 1.68
CA ALA A 128 2.55 -13.24 2.83
C ALA A 128 1.27 -14.10 2.86
N LEU A 129 0.55 -14.27 1.75
CA LEU A 129 -0.67 -15.06 1.73
C LEU A 129 -0.43 -16.54 2.05
N PRO A 130 0.59 -17.23 1.53
CA PRO A 130 0.87 -18.62 1.92
C PRO A 130 1.24 -18.81 3.39
N ARG A 131 1.81 -17.80 4.03
CA ARG A 131 2.16 -17.81 5.47
C ARG A 131 0.97 -17.55 6.39
N THR A 132 -0.15 -17.08 5.84
CA THR A 132 -1.35 -16.84 6.65
C THR A 132 -1.94 -18.15 7.14
N ARG A 133 -2.13 -18.27 8.46
CA ARG A 133 -2.82 -19.42 9.04
C ARG A 133 -4.27 -19.41 8.57
N ASP A 134 -4.81 -20.59 8.29
CA ASP A 134 -6.21 -20.77 7.87
C ASP A 134 -6.63 -19.97 6.63
N PHE A 135 -5.70 -19.77 5.68
CA PHE A 135 -6.02 -19.08 4.44
C PHE A 135 -7.03 -19.89 3.62
N ARG A 136 -8.25 -19.37 3.49
CA ARG A 136 -9.37 -20.01 2.76
C ARG A 136 -9.59 -19.42 1.37
N GLY A 137 -8.63 -18.69 0.84
CA GLY A 137 -8.75 -17.98 -0.43
C GLY A 137 -9.31 -16.56 -0.27
N LEU A 138 -9.35 -15.85 -1.39
CA LEU A 138 -9.87 -14.49 -1.48
C LEU A 138 -11.34 -14.53 -1.94
N SER A 139 -12.21 -13.75 -1.26
CA SER A 139 -13.62 -13.69 -1.58
C SER A 139 -13.89 -12.79 -2.79
N PHE A 140 -14.62 -13.27 -3.79
CA PHE A 140 -15.07 -12.44 -4.90
C PHE A 140 -16.10 -11.36 -4.49
N LYS A 141 -16.78 -11.54 -3.35
CA LYS A 141 -17.75 -10.58 -2.80
C LYS A 141 -17.10 -9.31 -2.26
N SER A 142 -15.76 -9.29 -2.14
CA SER A 142 -15.00 -8.14 -1.65
C SER A 142 -14.78 -7.04 -2.69
N PHE A 143 -15.32 -7.19 -3.90
CA PHE A 143 -15.38 -6.13 -4.89
C PHE A 143 -16.57 -5.19 -4.61
N ASP A 144 -16.34 -3.88 -4.73
CA ASP A 144 -17.38 -2.84 -4.50
C ASP A 144 -18.22 -2.51 -5.74
N GLY A 145 -18.03 -3.22 -6.85
CA GLY A 145 -18.69 -2.94 -8.13
C GLY A 145 -18.11 -1.75 -8.91
N ARG A 146 -17.10 -1.06 -8.37
CA ARG A 146 -16.40 0.07 -9.01
C ARG A 146 -14.93 -0.24 -9.32
N GLY A 147 -14.58 -1.54 -9.28
CA GLY A 147 -13.21 -1.99 -9.54
C GLY A 147 -12.27 -1.90 -8.34
N ASN A 148 -12.76 -1.63 -7.12
CA ASN A 148 -11.95 -1.70 -5.92
C ASN A 148 -12.14 -3.07 -5.25
N TYR A 149 -11.04 -3.63 -4.76
CA TYR A 149 -11.03 -4.87 -4.00
C TYR A 149 -10.49 -4.60 -2.59
N ASN A 150 -11.22 -5.05 -1.56
CA ASN A 150 -10.84 -4.87 -0.17
C ASN A 150 -10.70 -6.23 0.53
N PHE A 151 -9.62 -6.42 1.25
CA PHE A 151 -9.48 -7.56 2.15
C PHE A 151 -8.68 -7.17 3.39
N GLY A 152 -8.88 -7.90 4.47
CA GLY A 152 -8.19 -7.68 5.74
C GLY A 152 -7.22 -8.80 6.04
N ILE A 153 -6.09 -8.43 6.60
CA ILE A 153 -5.08 -9.32 7.17
C ILE A 153 -5.18 -9.17 8.68
N LYS A 154 -5.27 -10.28 9.41
CA LYS A 154 -5.41 -10.27 10.87
C LYS A 154 -4.07 -10.05 11.58
N GLU A 155 -3.01 -10.66 11.06
CA GLU A 155 -1.71 -10.69 11.70
C GLU A 155 -0.65 -10.07 10.76
N GLN A 156 0.07 -9.06 11.22
CA GLN A 156 1.14 -8.43 10.44
C GLN A 156 2.40 -9.29 10.33
N ILE A 157 2.56 -10.28 11.20
CA ILE A 157 3.73 -11.21 11.26
C ILE A 157 3.91 -12.04 9.99
N ILE A 158 2.90 -12.11 9.12
CA ILE A 158 3.00 -12.80 7.84
C ILE A 158 4.03 -12.16 6.91
N PHE A 159 4.34 -10.86 7.12
CA PHE A 159 5.39 -10.18 6.40
C PHE A 159 6.75 -10.48 7.03
N THR A 160 7.72 -10.84 6.18
CA THR A 160 9.08 -11.22 6.60
C THR A 160 9.91 -10.05 7.11
N GLU A 161 9.49 -8.85 6.84
CA GLU A 161 10.16 -7.61 7.22
C GLU A 161 9.93 -7.21 8.68
N ILE A 162 8.99 -7.88 9.35
CA ILE A 162 8.69 -7.63 10.76
C ILE A 162 9.36 -8.71 11.59
N ASP A 163 10.31 -8.28 12.43
CA ASP A 163 10.90 -9.10 13.48
C ASP A 163 10.00 -9.08 14.73
N TYR A 164 9.94 -10.21 15.44
CA TYR A 164 9.09 -10.40 16.62
C TYR A 164 9.87 -10.27 17.92
#